data_0b54b9a64f5d87a68b5d3f39c238fc53
#
_entry.id   0b54b9a64f5d87a68b5d3f39c238fc53
#
_cell.length_a   1.000
_cell.length_b   1.000
_cell.length_c   1.000
_cell.angle_alpha   90.00
_cell.angle_beta   90.00
_cell.angle_gamma   90.00
#
_symmetry.space_group_name_H-M   'P 1'
#
loop_
_entity.id
_entity.type
_entity.pdbx_description
1 polymer ?
#
loop_
_entity_poly.entity_id
_entity_poly.type
_entity_poly.pdbx_seq_one_letter_code
_entity_poly.pdbx_strand_id
1 'polypeptide(L)'
;MTPARAETVLALPDDAFLAALTQAFGRHAGAFVRAGPRRTFPLGLELARPTVGTRVVVVGNAAQALHPVAGQGFNLGLRDAHELAEAIVDTPREALGGHAMLAAYARRRRPDRAASVALTDGLVRIFGNDAALLRWPRGIALALLDALPPAKRAFTRAMMFGPR
;
A
#
# COMPACT_ATOMS: atom_id res chain seq x y z
N MET A 1 -12.29 -7.30 2.85
CA MET A 1 -13.64 -7.60 3.39
C MET A 1 -13.68 -7.22 4.86
N THR A 2 -14.86 -7.09 5.45
CA THR A 2 -15.03 -6.83 6.88
C THR A 2 -14.69 -8.07 7.72
N PRO A 3 -14.29 -7.94 9.00
CA PRO A 3 -14.03 -9.09 9.87
C PRO A 3 -15.17 -10.10 9.92
N ALA A 4 -16.41 -9.64 10.12
CA ALA A 4 -17.59 -10.51 10.17
C ALA A 4 -17.77 -11.31 8.86
N ARG A 5 -17.57 -10.68 7.70
CA ARG A 5 -17.63 -11.39 6.41
C ARG A 5 -16.49 -12.40 6.26
N ALA A 6 -15.30 -12.09 6.81
CA ALA A 6 -14.17 -13.02 6.78
C ALA A 6 -14.47 -14.28 7.61
N GLU A 7 -15.05 -14.13 8.80
CA GLU A 7 -15.46 -15.27 9.62
C GLU A 7 -16.49 -16.15 8.90
N THR A 8 -17.51 -15.53 8.31
CA THR A 8 -18.52 -16.25 7.51
C THR A 8 -17.88 -17.05 6.36
N VAL A 9 -16.97 -16.43 5.62
CA VAL A 9 -16.29 -17.07 4.49
C VAL A 9 -15.35 -18.19 4.94
N LEU A 10 -14.65 -18.02 6.07
CA LEU A 10 -13.79 -19.06 6.65
C LEU A 10 -14.57 -20.31 7.09
N ALA A 11 -15.77 -20.13 7.59
CA ALA A 11 -16.63 -21.21 8.06
C ALA A 11 -17.31 -22.02 6.94
N LEU A 12 -17.20 -21.56 5.68
CA LEU A 12 -17.81 -22.30 4.56
C LEU A 12 -17.15 -23.67 4.35
N PRO A 13 -17.89 -24.71 3.98
CA PRO A 13 -17.34 -25.93 3.40
C PRO A 13 -16.46 -25.63 2.16
N ASP A 14 -15.56 -26.53 1.78
CA ASP A 14 -14.59 -26.28 0.70
C ASP A 14 -15.24 -25.97 -0.64
N ASP A 15 -16.28 -26.72 -1.01
CA ASP A 15 -17.06 -26.51 -2.23
C ASP A 15 -17.74 -25.13 -2.27
N ALA A 16 -18.40 -24.73 -1.18
CA ALA A 16 -19.03 -23.43 -1.06
C ALA A 16 -18.00 -22.29 -1.04
N PHE A 17 -16.85 -22.51 -0.40
CA PHE A 17 -15.75 -21.56 -0.43
C PHE A 17 -15.20 -21.37 -1.84
N LEU A 18 -14.94 -22.45 -2.59
CA LEU A 18 -14.45 -22.40 -3.96
C LEU A 18 -15.46 -21.72 -4.91
N ALA A 19 -16.76 -21.96 -4.70
CA ALA A 19 -17.81 -21.27 -5.44
C ALA A 19 -17.81 -19.75 -5.14
N ALA A 20 -17.76 -19.36 -3.87
CA ALA A 20 -17.69 -17.97 -3.46
C ALA A 20 -16.41 -17.27 -3.96
N LEU A 21 -15.28 -17.97 -3.93
CA LEU A 21 -14.01 -17.48 -4.46
C LEU A 21 -14.08 -17.26 -5.97
N THR A 22 -14.64 -18.23 -6.72
CA THR A 22 -14.84 -18.13 -8.17
C THR A 22 -15.77 -16.98 -8.53
N GLN A 23 -16.83 -16.77 -7.76
CA GLN A 23 -17.75 -15.65 -7.95
C GLN A 23 -17.05 -14.29 -7.74
N ALA A 24 -16.20 -14.19 -6.69
CA ALA A 24 -15.52 -12.94 -6.35
C ALA A 24 -14.36 -12.63 -7.31
N PHE A 25 -13.61 -13.64 -7.73
CA PHE A 25 -12.39 -13.48 -8.55
C PHE A 25 -12.69 -13.51 -10.06
N GLY A 26 -13.78 -14.15 -10.45
CA GLY A 26 -14.09 -14.43 -11.87
C GLY A 26 -13.32 -15.66 -12.37
N ARG A 27 -13.48 -15.93 -13.68
CA ARG A 27 -12.89 -17.11 -14.35
C ARG A 27 -11.62 -16.81 -15.14
N HIS A 28 -11.04 -15.62 -14.99
CA HIS A 28 -9.86 -15.19 -15.76
C HIS A 28 -8.61 -16.04 -15.48
N ALA A 29 -8.52 -16.62 -14.27
CA ALA A 29 -7.43 -17.52 -13.89
C ALA A 29 -7.81 -19.01 -13.99
N GLY A 30 -8.93 -19.35 -14.61
CA GLY A 30 -9.48 -20.70 -14.64
C GLY A 30 -10.36 -21.02 -13.44
N ALA A 31 -10.62 -22.30 -13.18
CA ALA A 31 -11.43 -22.76 -12.06
C ALA A 31 -10.55 -23.04 -10.82
N PHE A 32 -11.00 -22.64 -9.65
CA PHE A 32 -10.39 -23.02 -8.38
C PHE A 32 -10.88 -24.43 -8.02
N VAL A 33 -9.95 -25.40 -7.98
CA VAL A 33 -10.29 -26.83 -7.81
C VAL A 33 -10.03 -27.34 -6.39
N ARG A 34 -9.22 -26.62 -5.59
CA ARG A 34 -8.89 -27.03 -4.22
C ARG A 34 -8.52 -25.82 -3.36
N ALA A 35 -8.99 -25.81 -2.11
CA ALA A 35 -8.55 -24.86 -1.10
C ALA A 35 -7.59 -25.54 -0.12
N GLY A 36 -6.52 -24.85 0.29
CA GLY A 36 -5.67 -25.23 1.40
C GLY A 36 -6.17 -24.64 2.73
N PRO A 37 -5.37 -24.74 3.81
CA PRO A 37 -5.69 -24.14 5.08
C PRO A 37 -5.98 -22.65 4.93
N ARG A 38 -7.10 -22.17 5.46
CA ARG A 38 -7.53 -20.78 5.36
C ARG A 38 -7.09 -20.02 6.60
N ARG A 39 -6.58 -18.81 6.39
CA ARG A 39 -6.18 -17.90 7.48
C ARG A 39 -6.64 -16.49 7.17
N THR A 40 -6.96 -15.73 8.21
CA THR A 40 -7.20 -14.28 8.11
C THR A 40 -6.12 -13.53 8.86
N PHE A 41 -5.80 -12.36 8.35
CA PHE A 41 -4.91 -11.42 9.00
C PHE A 41 -5.62 -10.07 9.04
N PRO A 42 -5.66 -9.38 10.20
CA PRO A 42 -6.15 -8.03 10.26
C PRO A 42 -5.23 -7.15 9.41
N LEU A 43 -5.83 -6.35 8.52
CA LEU A 43 -5.11 -5.38 7.71
C LEU A 43 -5.36 -4.00 8.29
N GLY A 44 -4.30 -3.34 8.72
CA GLY A 44 -4.34 -2.01 9.30
C GLY A 44 -3.27 -1.11 8.70
N LEU A 45 -3.45 0.19 8.85
CA LEU A 45 -2.43 1.18 8.63
C LEU A 45 -1.67 1.38 9.94
N GLU A 46 -0.38 1.06 9.95
CA GLU A 46 0.50 1.30 11.10
C GLU A 46 1.63 2.25 10.68
N LEU A 47 1.86 3.28 11.47
CA LEU A 47 2.86 4.30 11.19
C LEU A 47 3.76 4.51 12.40
N ALA A 48 5.07 4.29 12.24
CA ALA A 48 6.05 4.66 13.26
C ALA A 48 6.19 6.19 13.34
N ARG A 49 6.16 6.71 14.55
CA ARG A 49 6.41 8.12 14.86
C ARG A 49 7.15 8.22 16.20
N PRO A 50 8.38 8.77 16.22
CA PRO A 50 9.20 9.24 15.10
C PRO A 50 9.78 8.10 14.25
N THR A 51 10.25 8.40 13.03
CA THR A 51 10.94 7.44 12.16
C THR A 51 12.46 7.52 12.27
N VAL A 52 12.96 8.51 12.99
CA VAL A 52 14.40 8.70 13.28
C VAL A 52 14.60 8.90 14.77
N GLY A 53 15.69 8.39 15.29
CA GLY A 53 16.13 8.52 16.68
C GLY A 53 17.65 8.75 16.75
N THR A 54 18.25 8.64 17.91
CA THR A 54 19.70 8.80 18.08
C THR A 54 20.43 7.69 17.34
N ARG A 55 21.04 8.02 16.19
CA ARG A 55 21.75 7.09 15.29
C ARG A 55 20.90 5.91 14.78
N VAL A 56 19.58 6.08 14.77
CA VAL A 56 18.63 5.05 14.32
C VAL A 56 17.67 5.65 13.32
N VAL A 57 17.37 4.89 12.28
CA VAL A 57 16.30 5.17 11.32
C VAL A 57 15.47 3.91 11.09
N VAL A 58 14.15 4.08 11.03
CA VAL A 58 13.20 3.02 10.76
C VAL A 58 12.75 3.16 9.30
N VAL A 59 12.81 2.06 8.53
CA VAL A 59 12.53 2.03 7.08
C VAL A 59 11.53 0.93 6.72
N GLY A 60 10.92 1.05 5.53
CA GLY A 60 10.02 0.02 5.01
C GLY A 60 8.80 -0.22 5.91
N ASN A 61 8.39 -1.47 6.04
CA ASN A 61 7.21 -1.84 6.84
C ASN A 61 7.34 -1.48 8.33
N ALA A 62 8.55 -1.43 8.87
CA ALA A 62 8.77 -0.98 10.24
C ALA A 62 8.49 0.53 10.41
N ALA A 63 8.66 1.32 9.35
CA ALA A 63 8.30 2.74 9.36
C ALA A 63 6.82 2.96 9.04
N GLN A 64 6.27 2.18 8.11
CA GLN A 64 4.88 2.24 7.68
C GLN A 64 4.39 0.90 7.11
N ALA A 65 3.46 0.25 7.78
CA ALA A 65 2.71 -0.87 7.24
C ALA A 65 1.44 -0.31 6.56
N LEU A 66 1.42 -0.32 5.24
CA LEU A 66 0.31 0.20 4.43
C LEU A 66 -0.74 -0.89 4.18
N HIS A 67 -1.97 -0.48 3.93
CA HIS A 67 -2.96 -1.40 3.35
C HIS A 67 -2.45 -1.98 2.02
N PRO A 68 -2.52 -3.29 1.79
CA PRO A 68 -1.96 -3.94 0.60
C PRO A 68 -2.76 -3.69 -0.69
N VAL A 69 -3.76 -2.83 -0.66
CA VAL A 69 -4.70 -2.55 -1.76
C VAL A 69 -4.00 -2.16 -3.06
N ALA A 70 -2.92 -1.40 -2.98
CA ALA A 70 -2.18 -0.93 -4.15
C ALA A 70 -0.78 -1.55 -4.29
N GLY A 71 -0.40 -2.52 -3.44
CA GLY A 71 0.92 -3.13 -3.45
C GLY A 71 2.09 -2.17 -3.19
N GLN A 72 1.83 -1.00 -2.62
CA GLN A 72 2.81 0.09 -2.50
C GLN A 72 3.82 -0.08 -1.37
N GLY A 73 3.57 -0.98 -0.39
CA GLY A 73 4.45 -1.15 0.76
C GLY A 73 5.89 -1.48 0.37
N PHE A 74 6.06 -2.41 -0.57
CA PHE A 74 7.37 -2.79 -1.08
C PHE A 74 8.08 -1.64 -1.82
N ASN A 75 7.37 -0.97 -2.73
CA ASN A 75 7.92 0.15 -3.49
C ASN A 75 8.34 1.31 -2.57
N LEU A 76 7.53 1.61 -1.55
CA LEU A 76 7.86 2.65 -0.57
C LEU A 76 9.08 2.26 0.25
N GLY A 77 9.20 0.98 0.66
CA GLY A 77 10.36 0.45 1.36
C GLY A 77 11.64 0.50 0.54
N LEU A 78 11.58 0.19 -0.76
CA LEU A 78 12.72 0.33 -1.66
C LEU A 78 13.17 1.79 -1.80
N ARG A 79 12.22 2.72 -1.91
CA ARG A 79 12.54 4.16 -1.96
C ARG A 79 13.13 4.66 -0.64
N ASP A 80 12.65 4.13 0.51
CA ASP A 80 13.26 4.41 1.81
C ASP A 80 14.73 3.97 1.84
N ALA A 81 15.02 2.75 1.39
CA ALA A 81 16.36 2.20 1.38
C ALA A 81 17.29 2.96 0.41
N HIS A 82 16.79 3.30 -0.78
CA HIS A 82 17.56 4.06 -1.78
C HIS A 82 17.95 5.45 -1.26
N GLU A 83 16.99 6.22 -0.76
CA GLU A 83 17.23 7.56 -0.23
C GLU A 83 18.14 7.54 1.03
N LEU A 84 18.05 6.46 1.82
CA LEU A 84 18.96 6.29 2.96
C LEU A 84 20.38 5.99 2.48
N ALA A 85 20.55 5.14 1.46
CA ALA A 85 21.85 4.83 0.88
C ALA A 85 22.51 6.09 0.28
N GLU A 86 21.74 6.91 -0.47
CA GLU A 86 22.24 8.22 -0.95
C GLU A 86 22.67 9.12 0.22
N ALA A 87 21.83 9.23 1.26
CA ALA A 87 22.15 10.05 2.42
C ALA A 87 23.43 9.57 3.15
N ILE A 88 23.70 8.26 3.17
CA ILE A 88 24.92 7.69 3.73
C ILE A 88 26.13 8.02 2.87
N VAL A 89 26.02 7.86 1.55
CA VAL A 89 27.13 8.12 0.61
C VAL A 89 27.51 9.61 0.59
N ASP A 90 26.52 10.48 0.64
CA ASP A 90 26.71 11.94 0.59
C ASP A 90 27.18 12.55 1.93
N THR A 91 27.20 11.76 3.01
CA THR A 91 27.53 12.26 4.34
C THR A 91 28.98 11.90 4.75
N PRO A 92 29.82 12.87 5.17
CA PRO A 92 31.14 12.58 5.72
C PRO A 92 31.07 11.56 6.85
N ARG A 93 32.09 10.70 6.95
CA ARG A 93 32.12 9.58 7.88
C ARG A 93 31.89 9.98 9.35
N GLU A 94 32.40 11.14 9.73
CA GLU A 94 32.29 11.69 11.09
C GLU A 94 30.86 12.14 11.43
N ALA A 95 30.08 12.49 10.40
CA ALA A 95 28.69 12.96 10.55
C ALA A 95 27.65 11.85 10.33
N LEU A 96 28.08 10.62 9.99
CA LEU A 96 27.17 9.49 9.74
C LEU A 96 26.31 9.17 10.97
N GLY A 97 24.99 9.10 10.74
CA GLY A 97 24.01 8.88 11.79
C GLY A 97 23.80 10.08 12.72
N GLY A 98 24.39 11.22 12.40
CA GLY A 98 24.18 12.46 13.14
C GLY A 98 22.77 13.02 12.95
N HIS A 99 22.33 13.86 13.88
CA HIS A 99 20.98 14.46 13.86
C HIS A 99 20.68 15.18 12.54
N ALA A 100 21.63 15.94 12.01
CA ALA A 100 21.44 16.71 10.77
C ALA A 100 21.16 15.79 9.57
N MET A 101 21.95 14.71 9.40
CA MET A 101 21.76 13.71 8.36
C MET A 101 20.38 13.03 8.48
N LEU A 102 20.04 12.52 9.66
CA LEU A 102 18.79 11.80 9.90
C LEU A 102 17.57 12.70 9.75
N ALA A 103 17.65 13.95 10.22
CA ALA A 103 16.58 14.94 10.04
C ALA A 103 16.38 15.31 8.55
N ALA A 104 17.47 15.44 7.78
CA ALA A 104 17.39 15.69 6.34
C ALA A 104 16.74 14.52 5.61
N TYR A 105 17.15 13.28 5.92
CA TYR A 105 16.51 12.08 5.39
C TYR A 105 15.01 12.03 5.71
N ALA A 106 14.62 12.21 6.98
CA ALA A 106 13.22 12.18 7.39
C ALA A 106 12.39 13.25 6.66
N ARG A 107 12.94 14.45 6.47
CA ARG A 107 12.29 15.55 5.74
C ARG A 107 12.08 15.20 4.26
N ARG A 108 13.08 14.61 3.60
CA ARG A 108 12.98 14.16 2.18
C ARG A 108 11.93 13.07 2.02
N ARG A 109 11.84 12.12 2.96
CA ARG A 109 10.89 10.99 2.89
C ARG A 109 9.45 11.35 3.23
N ARG A 110 9.23 12.45 3.97
CA ARG A 110 7.91 12.84 4.47
C ARG A 110 6.84 13.00 3.39
N PRO A 111 7.07 13.71 2.26
CA PRO A 111 6.05 13.89 1.23
C PRO A 111 5.67 12.58 0.55
N ASP A 112 6.64 11.74 0.18
CA ASP A 112 6.40 10.46 -0.48
C ASP A 112 5.61 9.51 0.44
N ARG A 113 5.99 9.43 1.71
CA ARG A 113 5.27 8.65 2.71
C ARG A 113 3.83 9.15 2.88
N ALA A 114 3.65 10.46 3.02
CA ALA A 114 2.33 11.06 3.20
C ALA A 114 1.43 10.80 1.98
N ALA A 115 1.96 10.92 0.76
CA ALA A 115 1.24 10.65 -0.47
C ALA A 115 0.84 9.17 -0.59
N SER A 116 1.75 8.25 -0.27
CA SER A 116 1.49 6.80 -0.32
C SER A 116 0.44 6.38 0.71
N VAL A 117 0.50 6.92 1.93
CA VAL A 117 -0.50 6.70 2.98
C VAL A 117 -1.87 7.25 2.55
N ALA A 118 -1.92 8.51 2.09
CA ALA A 118 -3.18 9.14 1.67
C ALA A 118 -3.83 8.39 0.50
N LEU A 119 -3.02 7.91 -0.46
CA LEU A 119 -3.52 7.13 -1.59
C LEU A 119 -4.10 5.79 -1.13
N THR A 120 -3.35 5.01 -0.36
CA THR A 120 -3.80 3.67 0.07
C THR A 120 -5.01 3.75 1.00
N ASP A 121 -5.02 4.67 1.95
CA ASP A 121 -6.18 4.91 2.84
C ASP A 121 -7.39 5.44 2.05
N GLY A 122 -7.17 6.36 1.11
CA GLY A 122 -8.20 6.85 0.20
C GLY A 122 -8.82 5.73 -0.64
N LEU A 123 -8.01 4.83 -1.21
CA LEU A 123 -8.51 3.67 -1.95
C LEU A 123 -9.36 2.75 -1.06
N VAL A 124 -8.90 2.46 0.16
CA VAL A 124 -9.68 1.64 1.11
C VAL A 124 -11.02 2.30 1.43
N ARG A 125 -11.04 3.61 1.72
CA ARG A 125 -12.27 4.35 2.03
C ARG A 125 -13.22 4.43 0.84
N ILE A 126 -12.70 4.67 -0.35
CA ILE A 126 -13.52 4.81 -1.57
C ILE A 126 -14.05 3.45 -2.02
N PHE A 127 -13.24 2.39 -2.01
CA PHE A 127 -13.60 1.07 -2.54
C PHE A 127 -14.06 0.07 -1.47
N GLY A 128 -13.77 0.32 -0.20
CA GLY A 128 -14.10 -0.57 0.90
C GLY A 128 -15.49 -0.39 1.49
N ASN A 129 -16.31 0.52 0.94
CA ASN A 129 -17.69 0.73 1.38
C ASN A 129 -18.70 0.49 0.24
N ASP A 130 -19.92 0.10 0.61
CA ASP A 130 -21.02 -0.19 -0.32
C ASP A 130 -21.95 1.02 -0.53
N ALA A 131 -21.51 2.24 -0.20
CA ALA A 131 -22.32 3.45 -0.36
C ALA A 131 -22.73 3.65 -1.82
N ALA A 132 -24.03 3.58 -2.08
CA ALA A 132 -24.60 3.71 -3.43
C ALA A 132 -24.20 5.03 -4.09
N LEU A 133 -24.08 6.11 -3.32
CA LEU A 133 -23.68 7.44 -3.78
C LEU A 133 -22.26 7.47 -4.37
N LEU A 134 -21.35 6.59 -3.94
CA LEU A 134 -19.97 6.53 -4.43
C LEU A 134 -19.80 5.57 -5.61
N ARG A 135 -20.82 4.80 -5.95
CA ARG A 135 -20.75 3.76 -6.99
C ARG A 135 -20.54 4.34 -8.39
N TRP A 136 -21.30 5.36 -8.74
CA TRP A 136 -21.19 6.05 -10.03
C TRP A 136 -19.91 6.89 -10.15
N PRO A 137 -19.55 7.75 -9.18
CA PRO A 137 -18.30 8.52 -9.24
C PRO A 137 -17.05 7.65 -9.34
N ARG A 138 -17.00 6.49 -8.66
CA ARG A 138 -15.90 5.52 -8.79
C ARG A 138 -15.74 5.00 -10.22
N GLY A 139 -16.85 4.57 -10.83
CA GLY A 139 -16.83 4.08 -12.21
C GLY A 139 -16.38 5.14 -13.20
N ILE A 140 -16.91 6.35 -13.09
CA ILE A 140 -16.54 7.48 -13.93
C ILE A 140 -15.06 7.85 -13.76
N ALA A 141 -14.55 7.93 -12.51
CA ALA A 141 -13.15 8.24 -12.27
C ALA A 141 -12.19 7.22 -12.88
N LEU A 142 -12.50 5.92 -12.77
CA LEU A 142 -11.72 4.86 -13.39
C LEU A 142 -11.79 4.92 -14.92
N ALA A 143 -12.98 5.14 -15.48
CA ALA A 143 -13.15 5.27 -16.92
C ALA A 143 -12.40 6.48 -17.49
N LEU A 144 -12.43 7.62 -16.80
CA LEU A 144 -11.68 8.81 -17.17
C LEU A 144 -10.17 8.57 -17.09
N LEU A 145 -9.71 7.91 -16.03
CA LEU A 145 -8.27 7.57 -15.89
C LEU A 145 -7.82 6.63 -17.02
N ASP A 146 -8.67 5.68 -17.43
CA ASP A 146 -8.35 4.77 -18.52
C ASP A 146 -8.41 5.45 -19.90
N ALA A 147 -9.37 6.36 -20.11
CA ALA A 147 -9.56 7.09 -21.34
C ALA A 147 -8.52 8.20 -21.59
N LEU A 148 -7.79 8.66 -20.55
CA LEU A 148 -6.83 9.75 -20.61
C LEU A 148 -5.38 9.25 -20.49
N PRO A 149 -4.66 8.92 -21.58
CA PRO A 149 -3.31 8.39 -21.53
C PRO A 149 -2.31 9.25 -20.75
N PRO A 150 -2.34 10.61 -20.78
CA PRO A 150 -1.46 11.41 -19.96
C PRO A 150 -1.69 11.24 -18.46
N ALA A 151 -2.95 11.20 -18.04
CA ALA A 151 -3.32 10.99 -16.64
C ALA A 151 -2.90 9.59 -16.15
N LYS A 152 -3.13 8.56 -16.97
CA LYS A 152 -2.72 7.18 -16.71
C LYS A 152 -1.20 7.07 -16.54
N ARG A 153 -0.42 7.70 -17.44
CA ARG A 153 1.04 7.74 -17.36
C ARG A 153 1.53 8.47 -16.11
N ALA A 154 0.96 9.63 -15.80
CA ALA A 154 1.30 10.40 -14.61
C ALA A 154 1.01 9.61 -13.33
N PHE A 155 -0.16 8.97 -13.26
CA PHE A 155 -0.54 8.10 -12.14
C PHE A 155 0.42 6.92 -12.00
N THR A 156 0.70 6.20 -13.10
CA THR A 156 1.65 5.06 -13.09
C THR A 156 3.04 5.51 -12.63
N ARG A 157 3.53 6.65 -13.13
CA ARG A 157 4.84 7.18 -12.74
C ARG A 157 4.88 7.54 -11.25
N ALA A 158 3.86 8.18 -10.74
CA ALA A 158 3.74 8.51 -9.32
C ALA A 158 3.72 7.24 -8.44
N MET A 159 3.04 6.18 -8.90
CA MET A 159 2.97 4.90 -8.19
C MET A 159 4.31 4.16 -8.17
N MET A 160 5.08 4.23 -9.26
CA MET A 160 6.38 3.55 -9.36
C MET A 160 7.51 4.31 -8.68
N PHE A 161 7.58 5.62 -8.88
CA PHE A 161 8.73 6.42 -8.49
C PHE A 161 8.47 7.42 -7.35
N GLY A 162 7.23 7.54 -6.91
CA GLY A 162 6.82 8.54 -5.93
C GLY A 162 6.56 9.93 -6.56
N PRO A 163 6.08 10.88 -5.76
CA PRO A 163 5.88 12.27 -6.19
C PRO A 163 7.25 12.96 -6.34
N ARG A 164 7.75 13.04 -7.55
CA ARG A 164 8.91 13.85 -7.95
C ARG A 164 8.49 14.88 -8.97
#